data_40b78b19201c4847a618a1d983167849
#
_entry.id   40b78b19201c4847a618a1d983167849
#
_cell.length_a   1.000
_cell.length_b   1.000
_cell.length_c   1.000
_cell.angle_alpha   90.00
_cell.angle_beta   90.00
_cell.angle_gamma   90.00
#
_symmetry.space_group_name_H-M   'P 1'
#
loop_
_entity.id
_entity.type
_entity.pdbx_description
1 polymer ?
#
loop_
_entity_poly.entity_id
_entity_poly.type
_entity_poly.pdbx_seq_one_letter_code
_entity_poly.pdbx_strand_id
1 'polypeptide(L)'
;MKNLHVWPNPSGRIFPCRSTSRTLSHVRFVHPPPPSSVRCHSSLTQHPFRCAVLGAGFAGLSVVWHLLKQSPKELNLRVDIYDEVGIGGGASGISGGLLHPYSPKVKLLWEGAQCWKESMELLRAAEEASVSKDYRTEESAEHMEAFVAHKRGILRPATDMKNMIKLNENVKTCLPSCRVQTLNNGEAQSLLPGVYLPFNTAFYMPEALNINSRHYLQALFRGCEILAKESSTLDSSQKQLSLHKRSVHRLSEFEGEYDAVIVCLGAKVNMLPELSGRLPLRTCRGVIAQLELHDDMKGYPERGPSILSDAWIAVQGPHSLNLGSTWEWKSVNSSPNVSSDEASKALQELLPKASTIYPGIKDWVFTGARAGLRAMPPLTTLGSLPLLGCINDVIGRNHICKYWLFGGLGSRGLLYHAWLGNLMAQAVLSFNEEVIPSELRSWKATEPKCNVLF
;
A
#
# COMPACT_ATOMS: atom_id res chain seq x y z
N MET A 1 -54.89 -8.44 14.78
CA MET A 1 -55.18 -9.90 14.91
C MET A 1 -53.87 -10.65 14.73
N LYS A 2 -53.41 -11.30 15.84
CA LYS A 2 -52.69 -12.59 15.99
C LYS A 2 -51.42 -12.79 15.12
N ASN A 3 -50.23 -13.19 15.58
CA ASN A 3 -49.88 -14.02 16.73
C ASN A 3 -48.42 -13.78 17.14
N LEU A 4 -48.18 -13.67 18.42
CA LEU A 4 -46.93 -13.87 19.14
C LEU A 4 -46.59 -15.37 19.16
N HIS A 5 -45.34 -15.75 18.93
CA HIS A 5 -44.80 -17.04 19.38
C HIS A 5 -43.65 -16.78 20.38
N VAL A 6 -43.97 -17.12 21.63
CA VAL A 6 -43.06 -17.25 22.75
C VAL A 6 -42.58 -18.70 22.78
N TRP A 7 -41.30 -18.95 23.00
CA TRP A 7 -40.74 -20.26 23.35
C TRP A 7 -40.25 -20.27 24.79
N PRO A 8 -40.53 -21.35 25.55
CA PRO A 8 -40.26 -21.40 27.00
C PRO A 8 -38.90 -21.98 27.32
N ASN A 9 -38.40 -21.53 28.49
CA ASN A 9 -37.18 -21.98 29.17
C ASN A 9 -37.52 -23.22 30.05
N PRO A 10 -36.69 -24.24 30.17
CA PRO A 10 -36.75 -25.17 31.27
C PRO A 10 -35.53 -25.13 32.19
N SER A 11 -35.83 -24.74 33.42
CA SER A 11 -35.41 -25.27 34.75
C SER A 11 -34.06 -26.00 34.90
N GLY A 12 -33.18 -25.47 35.62
CA GLY A 12 -32.61 -25.60 36.93
C GLY A 12 -32.41 -26.98 37.53
N ARG A 13 -31.13 -27.37 37.78
CA ARG A 13 -30.76 -28.24 38.89
C ARG A 13 -29.40 -27.82 39.48
N ILE A 14 -29.46 -27.47 40.78
CA ILE A 14 -28.34 -27.24 41.65
C ILE A 14 -27.96 -28.61 42.28
N PHE A 15 -26.67 -28.97 42.26
CA PHE A 15 -26.11 -30.04 43.08
C PHE A 15 -25.05 -29.49 44.02
N PRO A 16 -25.05 -29.90 45.31
CA PRO A 16 -24.12 -29.38 46.33
C PRO A 16 -22.76 -30.07 46.29
N CYS A 17 -21.72 -29.27 46.44
CA CYS A 17 -20.33 -29.72 46.61
C CYS A 17 -20.14 -30.22 48.05
N ARG A 18 -19.76 -31.51 48.24
CA ARG A 18 -19.26 -32.05 49.51
C ARG A 18 -17.76 -31.86 49.57
N SER A 19 -17.31 -31.19 50.62
CA SER A 19 -15.92 -31.09 51.04
C SER A 19 -15.45 -32.40 51.68
N THR A 20 -14.37 -32.97 51.20
CA THR A 20 -13.60 -33.98 51.95
C THR A 20 -12.16 -33.51 52.06
N SER A 21 -11.79 -33.18 53.29
CA SER A 21 -10.43 -32.92 53.75
C SER A 21 -9.61 -34.21 53.69
N ARG A 22 -8.47 -34.22 52.99
CA ARG A 22 -7.42 -35.20 53.12
C ARG A 22 -6.12 -34.52 53.50
N THR A 23 -5.57 -34.96 54.62
CA THR A 23 -4.29 -34.63 55.23
C THR A 23 -3.13 -34.88 54.26
N LEU A 24 -2.28 -33.86 54.06
CA LEU A 24 -1.05 -33.92 53.29
C LEU A 24 0.08 -34.46 54.17
N SER A 25 0.62 -35.62 53.82
CA SER A 25 1.90 -36.14 54.29
C SER A 25 3.08 -35.45 53.60
N HIS A 26 4.02 -34.95 54.41
CA HIS A 26 5.26 -34.29 53.91
C HIS A 26 6.15 -35.27 53.13
N VAL A 27 6.29 -35.01 51.83
CA VAL A 27 7.37 -35.60 51.02
C VAL A 27 8.47 -34.54 50.87
N ARG A 28 9.66 -34.82 51.43
CA ARG A 28 10.86 -34.00 51.23
C ARG A 28 11.35 -34.20 49.81
N PHE A 29 11.26 -33.16 48.98
CA PHE A 29 11.97 -33.09 47.69
C PHE A 29 13.45 -32.76 47.95
N VAL A 30 14.34 -33.68 47.61
CA VAL A 30 15.78 -33.45 47.51
C VAL A 30 16.03 -32.79 46.16
N HIS A 31 16.47 -31.53 46.16
CA HIS A 31 16.89 -30.84 44.95
C HIS A 31 18.25 -31.41 44.47
N PRO A 32 18.40 -31.77 43.19
CA PRO A 32 19.72 -32.04 42.63
C PRO A 32 20.51 -30.71 42.54
N PRO A 33 21.84 -30.74 42.65
CA PRO A 33 22.68 -29.54 42.50
C PRO A 33 22.56 -28.95 41.10
N PRO A 34 22.69 -27.62 40.94
CA PRO A 34 22.61 -26.99 39.65
C PRO A 34 23.77 -27.45 38.75
N PRO A 35 23.52 -27.70 37.46
CA PRO A 35 24.59 -28.05 36.54
C PRO A 35 25.56 -26.87 36.45
N SER A 36 26.85 -27.19 36.61
CA SER A 36 27.97 -26.28 36.41
C SER A 36 27.85 -25.59 35.07
N SER A 37 27.78 -24.26 35.09
CA SER A 37 27.76 -23.39 33.88
C SER A 37 29.06 -23.60 33.09
N VAL A 38 29.01 -24.46 32.09
CA VAL A 38 29.99 -24.43 31.01
C VAL A 38 29.70 -23.17 30.19
N ARG A 39 30.46 -22.11 30.43
CA ARG A 39 30.52 -20.95 29.51
C ARG A 39 31.18 -21.42 28.23
N CYS A 40 30.41 -21.89 27.29
CA CYS A 40 30.83 -21.93 25.88
C CYS A 40 30.81 -20.51 25.34
N HIS A 41 31.96 -19.83 25.44
CA HIS A 41 32.25 -18.69 24.56
C HIS A 41 32.52 -19.24 23.15
N SER A 42 31.50 -19.63 22.44
CA SER A 42 31.56 -19.71 20.99
C SER A 42 31.12 -18.36 20.44
N SER A 43 32.06 -17.55 20.07
CA SER A 43 31.88 -16.44 19.11
C SER A 43 31.60 -17.09 17.75
N LEU A 44 30.43 -17.70 17.61
CA LEU A 44 29.88 -18.02 16.32
C LEU A 44 29.57 -16.65 15.68
N THR A 45 30.37 -16.24 14.69
CA THR A 45 30.01 -15.22 13.74
C THR A 45 28.68 -15.66 13.13
N GLN A 46 27.57 -15.16 13.69
CA GLN A 46 26.25 -15.45 13.13
C GLN A 46 26.26 -14.85 11.72
N HIS A 47 26.12 -15.72 10.72
CA HIS A 47 25.93 -15.27 9.35
C HIS A 47 24.75 -14.29 9.32
N PRO A 48 24.87 -13.14 8.61
CA PRO A 48 23.79 -12.18 8.53
C PRO A 48 22.57 -12.82 7.88
N PHE A 49 21.38 -12.54 8.40
CA PHE A 49 20.12 -12.88 7.73
C PHE A 49 20.01 -12.03 6.45
N ARG A 50 19.97 -12.70 5.30
CA ARG A 50 20.06 -12.07 3.98
C ARG A 50 18.71 -12.08 3.29
N CYS A 51 18.17 -10.91 3.01
CA CYS A 51 16.91 -10.73 2.29
C CYS A 51 17.13 -10.05 0.95
N ALA A 52 16.58 -10.62 -0.14
CA ALA A 52 16.42 -9.92 -1.40
C ALA A 52 14.97 -9.41 -1.53
N VAL A 53 14.80 -8.13 -1.86
CA VAL A 53 13.50 -7.52 -2.18
C VAL A 53 13.48 -7.13 -3.64
N LEU A 54 12.60 -7.77 -4.42
CA LEU A 54 12.51 -7.56 -5.86
C LEU A 54 11.44 -6.52 -6.17
N GLY A 55 11.87 -5.32 -6.49
CA GLY A 55 11.03 -4.15 -6.78
C GLY A 55 11.10 -3.05 -5.71
N ALA A 56 11.37 -1.81 -6.14
CA ALA A 56 11.48 -0.61 -5.30
C ALA A 56 10.22 0.28 -5.38
N GLY A 57 9.04 -0.33 -5.47
CA GLY A 57 7.72 0.33 -5.41
C GLY A 57 7.14 0.37 -4.00
N PHE A 58 5.82 0.66 -3.89
CA PHE A 58 5.11 0.69 -2.60
C PHE A 58 5.28 -0.60 -1.79
N ALA A 59 5.10 -1.77 -2.42
CA ALA A 59 5.22 -3.05 -1.74
C ALA A 59 6.65 -3.27 -1.20
N GLY A 60 7.66 -3.16 -2.07
CA GLY A 60 9.04 -3.46 -1.69
C GLY A 60 9.57 -2.52 -0.62
N LEU A 61 9.42 -1.19 -0.79
CA LEU A 61 9.95 -0.23 0.18
C LEU A 61 9.24 -0.31 1.54
N SER A 62 7.93 -0.60 1.58
CA SER A 62 7.25 -0.82 2.86
C SER A 62 7.75 -2.07 3.59
N VAL A 63 8.01 -3.16 2.85
CA VAL A 63 8.63 -4.37 3.43
C VAL A 63 10.02 -4.07 3.99
N VAL A 64 10.86 -3.38 3.21
CA VAL A 64 12.23 -3.00 3.65
C VAL A 64 12.19 -2.17 4.92
N TRP A 65 11.33 -1.15 4.97
CA TRP A 65 11.14 -0.34 6.16
C TRP A 65 10.82 -1.18 7.40
N HIS A 66 9.83 -2.07 7.27
CA HIS A 66 9.39 -2.89 8.39
C HIS A 66 10.41 -3.96 8.76
N LEU A 67 11.15 -4.56 7.81
CA LEU A 67 12.26 -5.46 8.11
C LEU A 67 13.33 -4.77 8.94
N LEU A 68 13.75 -3.56 8.55
CA LEU A 68 14.76 -2.79 9.28
C LEU A 68 14.25 -2.36 10.66
N LYS A 69 12.97 -1.96 10.78
CA LYS A 69 12.37 -1.48 12.03
C LYS A 69 12.11 -2.60 13.03
N GLN A 70 11.70 -3.79 12.58
CA GLN A 70 11.22 -4.87 13.44
C GLN A 70 12.23 -5.98 13.67
N SER A 71 13.29 -6.05 12.88
CA SER A 71 14.33 -7.05 13.10
C SER A 71 14.92 -6.89 14.51
N PRO A 72 15.13 -8.01 15.23
CA PRO A 72 15.77 -7.99 16.54
C PRO A 72 17.08 -7.21 16.52
N LYS A 73 17.42 -6.57 17.64
CA LYS A 73 18.65 -5.76 17.73
C LYS A 73 19.90 -6.59 17.53
N GLU A 74 19.87 -7.86 17.94
CA GLU A 74 20.97 -8.80 17.86
C GLU A 74 21.11 -9.45 16.48
N LEU A 75 20.14 -9.24 15.59
CA LEU A 75 20.13 -9.85 14.25
C LEU A 75 20.97 -9.01 13.28
N ASN A 76 22.05 -9.58 12.77
CA ASN A 76 22.73 -9.04 11.61
C ASN A 76 21.81 -9.20 10.39
N LEU A 77 21.36 -8.09 9.82
CA LEU A 77 20.41 -8.08 8.70
C LEU A 77 21.03 -7.42 7.48
N ARG A 78 21.01 -8.11 6.36
CA ARG A 78 21.34 -7.52 5.05
C ARG A 78 20.12 -7.56 4.16
N VAL A 79 19.73 -6.39 3.63
CA VAL A 79 18.63 -6.24 2.69
C VAL A 79 19.16 -5.68 1.37
N ASP A 80 19.04 -6.45 0.30
CA ASP A 80 19.39 -6.05 -1.05
C ASP A 80 18.10 -5.84 -1.87
N ILE A 81 17.88 -4.64 -2.39
CA ILE A 81 16.75 -4.29 -3.24
C ILE A 81 17.18 -4.37 -4.70
N TYR A 82 16.38 -5.02 -5.54
CA TYR A 82 16.60 -5.12 -6.99
C TYR A 82 15.46 -4.46 -7.74
N ASP A 83 15.78 -3.44 -8.53
CA ASP A 83 14.81 -2.78 -9.41
C ASP A 83 15.53 -2.29 -10.69
N GLU A 84 14.97 -2.52 -11.87
CA GLU A 84 15.63 -2.17 -13.12
C GLU A 84 15.72 -0.67 -13.37
N VAL A 85 14.74 0.10 -12.88
CA VAL A 85 14.64 1.55 -13.04
C VAL A 85 15.12 2.29 -11.81
N GLY A 86 14.88 1.70 -10.65
CA GLY A 86 15.11 2.27 -9.33
C GLY A 86 13.81 2.67 -8.63
N ILE A 87 13.91 3.54 -7.62
CA ILE A 87 12.82 3.88 -6.71
C ILE A 87 11.62 4.44 -7.47
N GLY A 88 10.47 3.76 -7.33
CA GLY A 88 9.22 4.20 -7.93
C GLY A 88 9.17 4.09 -9.46
N GLY A 89 10.05 3.32 -10.08
CA GLY A 89 10.11 3.17 -11.55
C GLY A 89 8.88 2.53 -12.19
N GLY A 90 8.05 1.82 -11.40
CA GLY A 90 6.80 1.21 -11.85
C GLY A 90 5.56 2.08 -11.61
N ALA A 91 4.38 1.42 -11.59
CA ALA A 91 3.09 2.09 -11.39
C ALA A 91 2.99 2.88 -10.06
N SER A 92 3.79 2.52 -9.06
CA SER A 92 3.80 3.20 -7.76
C SER A 92 4.21 4.66 -7.87
N GLY A 93 5.27 4.98 -8.61
CA GLY A 93 5.75 6.37 -8.76
C GLY A 93 4.90 7.24 -9.69
N ILE A 94 3.94 6.62 -10.39
CA ILE A 94 3.03 7.31 -11.33
C ILE A 94 1.60 7.43 -10.75
N SER A 95 1.38 6.95 -9.52
CA SER A 95 0.03 6.95 -8.95
C SER A 95 -0.48 8.39 -8.75
N GLY A 96 -1.82 8.56 -8.83
CA GLY A 96 -2.45 9.88 -8.65
C GLY A 96 -2.37 10.44 -7.24
N GLY A 97 -1.88 9.68 -6.28
CA GLY A 97 -1.59 10.16 -4.94
C GLY A 97 -2.79 10.31 -4.01
N LEU A 98 -4.00 10.05 -4.45
CA LEU A 98 -5.20 10.22 -3.62
C LEU A 98 -5.32 9.11 -2.56
N LEU A 99 -5.04 9.46 -1.30
CA LEU A 99 -5.04 8.53 -0.18
C LEU A 99 -6.25 8.74 0.73
N HIS A 100 -7.09 7.73 0.82
CA HIS A 100 -8.25 7.65 1.71
C HIS A 100 -8.65 6.17 1.92
N PRO A 101 -9.33 5.80 3.04
CA PRO A 101 -9.64 4.40 3.36
C PRO A 101 -10.95 3.88 2.76
N TYR A 102 -11.58 4.61 1.83
CA TYR A 102 -12.93 4.29 1.36
C TYR A 102 -12.98 3.79 -0.07
N SER A 103 -14.02 3.00 -0.36
CA SER A 103 -14.41 2.59 -1.71
C SER A 103 -15.00 3.77 -2.49
N PRO A 104 -15.24 3.63 -3.81
CA PRO A 104 -16.00 4.63 -4.57
C PRO A 104 -17.39 4.95 -4.02
N LYS A 105 -17.97 4.10 -3.20
CA LYS A 105 -19.25 4.31 -2.52
C LYS A 105 -19.12 4.82 -1.08
N VAL A 106 -17.96 5.35 -0.70
CA VAL A 106 -17.63 5.82 0.66
C VAL A 106 -17.79 4.73 1.75
N LYS A 107 -17.86 3.47 1.35
CA LYS A 107 -17.81 2.34 2.28
C LYS A 107 -16.35 2.08 2.68
N LEU A 108 -16.11 1.88 3.98
CA LEU A 108 -14.79 1.50 4.47
C LEU A 108 -14.29 0.23 3.74
N LEU A 109 -13.07 0.26 3.25
CA LEU A 109 -12.42 -0.88 2.62
C LEU A 109 -12.06 -1.96 3.66
N TRP A 110 -11.81 -3.18 3.20
CA TRP A 110 -11.35 -4.27 4.05
C TRP A 110 -10.11 -3.83 4.83
N GLU A 111 -10.14 -4.00 6.15
CA GLU A 111 -9.11 -3.53 7.09
C GLU A 111 -8.68 -2.06 6.88
N GLY A 112 -9.60 -1.25 6.32
CA GLY A 112 -9.32 0.14 5.94
C GLY A 112 -8.89 1.02 7.12
N ALA A 113 -9.36 0.74 8.33
CA ALA A 113 -8.96 1.48 9.54
C ALA A 113 -7.49 1.23 9.89
N GLN A 114 -7.07 -0.04 9.86
CA GLN A 114 -5.70 -0.44 10.15
C GLN A 114 -4.75 0.03 9.05
N CYS A 115 -5.15 -0.15 7.78
CA CYS A 115 -4.37 0.34 6.64
C CYS A 115 -4.18 1.86 6.67
N TRP A 116 -5.22 2.61 7.04
CA TRP A 116 -5.15 4.06 7.18
C TRP A 116 -4.17 4.47 8.28
N LYS A 117 -4.26 3.85 9.47
CA LYS A 117 -3.36 4.11 10.58
C LYS A 117 -1.89 3.89 10.20
N GLU A 118 -1.58 2.72 9.65
CA GLU A 118 -0.21 2.37 9.25
C GLU A 118 0.30 3.27 8.12
N SER A 119 -0.58 3.66 7.17
CA SER A 119 -0.20 4.59 6.10
C SER A 119 0.16 5.96 6.65
N MET A 120 -0.54 6.45 7.68
CA MET A 120 -0.21 7.72 8.34
C MET A 120 1.12 7.65 9.12
N GLU A 121 1.40 6.52 9.75
CA GLU A 121 2.67 6.30 10.46
C GLU A 121 3.86 6.26 9.48
N LEU A 122 3.70 5.54 8.37
CA LEU A 122 4.74 5.42 7.36
C LEU A 122 4.96 6.72 6.59
N LEU A 123 3.88 7.48 6.34
CA LEU A 123 3.97 8.82 5.74
C LEU A 123 4.75 9.78 6.63
N ARG A 124 4.45 9.82 7.93
CA ARG A 124 5.18 10.65 8.89
C ARG A 124 6.67 10.33 8.89
N ALA A 125 7.03 9.04 8.89
CA ALA A 125 8.43 8.63 8.81
C ALA A 125 9.11 9.10 7.52
N ALA A 126 8.40 9.07 6.38
CA ALA A 126 8.91 9.61 5.12
C ALA A 126 9.03 11.15 5.16
N GLU A 127 8.05 11.86 5.72
CA GLU A 127 8.13 13.32 5.91
C GLU A 127 9.32 13.70 6.79
N GLU A 128 9.55 13.01 7.91
CA GLU A 128 10.71 13.19 8.80
C GLU A 128 12.05 12.97 8.07
N ALA A 129 12.14 11.87 7.30
CA ALA A 129 13.33 11.56 6.51
C ALA A 129 13.59 12.59 5.41
N SER A 130 12.56 13.20 4.84
CA SER A 130 12.70 14.21 3.77
C SER A 130 13.36 15.50 4.24
N VAL A 131 13.21 15.88 5.53
CA VAL A 131 13.77 17.11 6.10
C VAL A 131 15.11 16.90 6.83
N SER A 132 15.59 15.67 6.94
CA SER A 132 16.85 15.33 7.61
C SER A 132 18.06 15.97 6.91
N LYS A 133 18.92 16.65 7.69
CA LYS A 133 20.04 17.48 7.19
C LYS A 133 21.23 16.69 6.64
N ASP A 134 21.39 15.43 7.03
CA ASP A 134 22.58 14.61 6.75
C ASP A 134 22.80 14.24 5.27
N TYR A 135 21.87 14.62 4.39
CA TYR A 135 21.87 14.22 2.98
C TYR A 135 21.55 15.35 1.98
N ARG A 136 21.78 16.60 2.37
CA ARG A 136 21.67 17.73 1.44
C ARG A 136 22.91 17.77 0.54
N THR A 137 22.86 17.07 -0.60
CA THR A 137 23.79 17.34 -1.70
C THR A 137 23.28 18.51 -2.54
N GLU A 138 24.16 19.30 -3.13
CA GLU A 138 23.79 20.48 -3.94
C GLU A 138 22.85 20.14 -5.11
N GLU A 139 22.98 18.94 -5.69
CA GLU A 139 22.05 18.43 -6.73
C GLU A 139 20.62 18.15 -6.22
N SER A 140 20.44 17.94 -4.92
CA SER A 140 19.12 17.73 -4.32
C SER A 140 18.41 19.02 -3.93
N ALA A 141 19.09 20.16 -3.92
CA ALA A 141 18.53 21.44 -3.50
C ALA A 141 17.47 21.98 -4.51
N GLU A 142 17.68 21.81 -5.80
CA GLU A 142 16.71 22.25 -6.83
C GLU A 142 15.40 21.43 -6.85
N HIS A 143 15.39 20.22 -6.27
CA HIS A 143 14.20 19.37 -6.20
C HIS A 143 13.49 19.42 -4.85
N MET A 144 13.93 20.28 -3.93
CA MET A 144 13.52 20.27 -2.51
C MET A 144 12.26 21.05 -2.16
N GLU A 145 11.63 21.75 -3.11
CA GLU A 145 10.31 22.37 -2.88
C GLU A 145 9.13 21.41 -3.10
N ALA A 146 9.43 20.19 -3.51
CA ALA A 146 8.39 19.24 -3.81
C ALA A 146 7.83 18.58 -2.54
N PHE A 147 6.56 18.79 -2.29
CA PHE A 147 5.83 18.20 -1.16
C PHE A 147 5.86 16.67 -1.19
N VAL A 148 5.87 16.03 -0.01
CA VAL A 148 5.59 14.60 0.15
C VAL A 148 4.08 14.36 0.19
N ALA A 149 3.35 15.20 0.93
CA ALA A 149 1.89 15.12 1.04
C ALA A 149 1.25 16.51 1.18
N HIS A 150 0.18 16.74 0.41
CA HIS A 150 -0.74 17.86 0.62
C HIS A 150 -1.91 17.43 1.51
N LYS A 151 -2.10 18.14 2.62
CA LYS A 151 -3.18 17.93 3.61
C LYS A 151 -4.36 18.87 3.31
N ARG A 152 -4.95 18.74 2.11
CA ARG A 152 -6.03 19.62 1.61
C ARG A 152 -7.38 18.93 1.52
N GLY A 153 -7.42 17.65 1.85
CA GLY A 153 -8.61 16.83 1.71
C GLY A 153 -8.91 16.41 0.26
N ILE A 154 -9.98 15.62 0.14
CA ILE A 154 -10.49 15.15 -1.15
C ILE A 154 -11.99 15.41 -1.21
N LEU A 155 -12.43 16.06 -2.27
CA LEU A 155 -13.84 16.30 -2.58
C LEU A 155 -14.34 15.24 -3.56
N ARG A 156 -15.48 14.62 -3.25
CA ARG A 156 -16.14 13.63 -4.10
C ARG A 156 -17.55 14.08 -4.44
N PRO A 157 -17.80 14.67 -5.61
CA PRO A 157 -19.14 15.00 -6.07
C PRO A 157 -20.02 13.77 -6.24
N ALA A 158 -21.32 13.89 -5.95
CA ALA A 158 -22.30 12.88 -6.34
C ALA A 158 -22.54 12.96 -7.86
N THR A 159 -22.48 11.82 -8.55
CA THR A 159 -22.60 11.74 -10.00
C THR A 159 -23.97 11.24 -10.48
N ASP A 160 -24.73 10.59 -9.59
CA ASP A 160 -26.10 10.15 -9.83
C ASP A 160 -26.88 10.02 -8.50
N MET A 161 -28.22 9.99 -8.60
CA MET A 161 -29.12 9.95 -7.44
C MET A 161 -28.95 8.67 -6.60
N LYS A 162 -28.77 7.50 -7.23
CA LYS A 162 -28.55 6.24 -6.50
C LYS A 162 -27.24 6.29 -5.71
N ASN A 163 -26.22 6.88 -6.33
CA ASN A 163 -24.92 7.05 -5.69
C ASN A 163 -25.04 7.98 -4.48
N MET A 164 -25.72 9.11 -4.64
CA MET A 164 -25.94 10.07 -3.55
C MET A 164 -26.60 9.44 -2.33
N ILE A 165 -27.66 8.65 -2.51
CA ILE A 165 -28.37 7.98 -1.40
C ILE A 165 -27.41 7.02 -0.67
N LYS A 166 -26.70 6.16 -1.41
CA LYS A 166 -25.75 5.22 -0.82
C LYS A 166 -24.58 5.89 -0.12
N LEU A 167 -24.10 6.99 -0.66
CA LEU A 167 -23.00 7.75 -0.07
C LEU A 167 -23.45 8.35 1.27
N ASN A 168 -24.66 8.95 1.33
CA ASN A 168 -25.22 9.49 2.57
C ASN A 168 -25.43 8.44 3.67
N GLU A 169 -25.83 7.22 3.29
CA GLU A 169 -25.94 6.10 4.24
C GLU A 169 -24.56 5.70 4.80
N ASN A 170 -23.55 5.62 3.94
CA ASN A 170 -22.22 5.16 4.31
C ASN A 170 -21.42 6.20 5.13
N VAL A 171 -21.70 7.49 4.95
CA VAL A 171 -21.05 8.56 5.76
C VAL A 171 -21.18 8.34 7.26
N LYS A 172 -22.31 7.75 7.71
CA LYS A 172 -22.56 7.47 9.12
C LYS A 172 -21.60 6.44 9.74
N THR A 173 -20.92 5.66 8.92
CA THR A 173 -20.00 4.58 9.34
C THR A 173 -18.54 4.88 9.04
N CYS A 174 -18.22 6.13 8.75
CA CYS A 174 -16.85 6.55 8.43
C CYS A 174 -15.97 6.64 9.68
N LEU A 175 -14.66 6.52 9.46
CA LEU A 175 -13.67 6.59 10.54
C LEU A 175 -13.62 7.99 11.15
N PRO A 176 -13.51 8.12 12.48
CA PRO A 176 -13.24 9.41 13.12
C PRO A 176 -11.93 10.06 12.67
N SER A 177 -10.91 9.24 12.33
CA SER A 177 -9.59 9.68 11.87
C SER A 177 -9.53 10.06 10.38
N CYS A 178 -10.60 9.78 9.61
CA CYS A 178 -10.78 10.22 8.24
C CYS A 178 -12.28 10.40 8.00
N ARG A 179 -12.80 11.52 8.48
CA ARG A 179 -14.24 11.84 8.44
C ARG A 179 -14.70 12.10 7.02
N VAL A 180 -16.00 11.95 6.82
CA VAL A 180 -16.65 12.36 5.59
C VAL A 180 -17.77 13.32 5.92
N GLN A 181 -17.76 14.49 5.32
CA GLN A 181 -18.76 15.55 5.49
C GLN A 181 -19.58 15.64 4.20
N THR A 182 -20.88 15.70 4.34
CA THR A 182 -21.77 16.01 3.20
C THR A 182 -21.85 17.52 3.06
N LEU A 183 -21.55 18.03 1.88
CA LEU A 183 -21.57 19.45 1.53
C LEU A 183 -22.65 19.71 0.48
N ASN A 184 -23.36 20.83 0.61
CA ASN A 184 -24.19 21.39 -0.43
C ASN A 184 -23.35 22.23 -1.43
N ASN A 185 -24.00 22.78 -2.47
CA ASN A 185 -23.31 23.55 -3.49
C ASN A 185 -22.62 24.80 -2.95
N GLY A 186 -23.25 25.53 -2.04
CA GLY A 186 -22.66 26.75 -1.45
C GLY A 186 -21.42 26.47 -0.63
N GLU A 187 -21.48 25.42 0.21
CA GLU A 187 -20.34 24.97 1.01
C GLU A 187 -19.19 24.47 0.12
N ALA A 188 -19.50 23.70 -0.92
CA ALA A 188 -18.50 23.20 -1.85
C ALA A 188 -17.86 24.34 -2.66
N GLN A 189 -18.64 25.34 -3.11
CA GLN A 189 -18.15 26.54 -3.79
C GLN A 189 -17.26 27.40 -2.89
N SER A 190 -17.55 27.44 -1.59
CA SER A 190 -16.69 28.14 -0.61
C SER A 190 -15.35 27.44 -0.45
N LEU A 191 -15.32 26.11 -0.55
CA LEU A 191 -14.11 25.29 -0.43
C LEU A 191 -13.31 25.28 -1.73
N LEU A 192 -13.99 25.16 -2.88
CA LEU A 192 -13.42 25.13 -4.21
C LEU A 192 -14.27 25.97 -5.18
N PRO A 193 -13.95 27.26 -5.35
CA PRO A 193 -14.62 28.12 -6.31
C PRO A 193 -14.58 27.55 -7.73
N GLY A 194 -15.71 27.59 -8.41
CA GLY A 194 -15.85 27.04 -9.76
C GLY A 194 -16.15 25.55 -9.85
N VAL A 195 -16.23 24.82 -8.72
CA VAL A 195 -16.71 23.44 -8.74
C VAL A 195 -18.21 23.39 -9.08
N TYR A 196 -18.60 22.44 -9.93
CA TYR A 196 -20.00 22.20 -10.28
C TYR A 196 -20.45 20.86 -9.67
N LEU A 197 -21.61 20.89 -8.99
CA LEU A 197 -22.21 19.71 -8.38
C LEU A 197 -23.52 19.35 -9.09
N PRO A 198 -23.54 18.31 -9.96
CA PRO A 198 -24.73 17.94 -10.72
C PRO A 198 -25.97 17.66 -9.85
N PHE A 199 -25.76 17.16 -8.62
CA PHE A 199 -26.80 16.80 -7.66
C PHE A 199 -26.80 17.68 -6.40
N ASN A 200 -26.24 18.90 -6.49
CA ASN A 200 -26.14 19.83 -5.37
C ASN A 200 -25.52 19.21 -4.09
N THR A 201 -24.74 18.14 -4.23
CA THR A 201 -24.20 17.37 -3.12
C THR A 201 -22.80 16.87 -3.45
N ALA A 202 -21.88 17.03 -2.50
CA ALA A 202 -20.56 16.42 -2.52
C ALA A 202 -20.22 15.83 -1.13
N PHE A 203 -19.24 14.96 -1.13
CA PHE A 203 -18.68 14.31 0.06
C PHE A 203 -17.23 14.74 0.22
N TYR A 204 -16.95 15.45 1.29
CA TYR A 204 -15.62 15.98 1.58
C TYR A 204 -14.94 15.17 2.66
N MET A 205 -13.72 14.77 2.41
CA MET A 205 -12.83 14.03 3.32
C MET A 205 -11.67 14.95 3.73
N PRO A 206 -11.81 15.75 4.79
CA PRO A 206 -10.81 16.76 5.17
C PRO A 206 -9.45 16.17 5.55
N GLU A 207 -9.42 14.97 6.13
CA GLU A 207 -8.18 14.30 6.54
C GLU A 207 -7.55 13.46 5.40
N ALA A 208 -8.25 13.27 4.27
CA ALA A 208 -7.68 12.59 3.10
C ALA A 208 -6.54 13.43 2.49
N LEU A 209 -5.61 12.74 1.85
CA LEU A 209 -4.35 13.34 1.41
C LEU A 209 -4.15 13.20 -0.09
N ASN A 210 -3.39 14.13 -0.64
CA ASN A 210 -2.75 13.96 -1.94
C ASN A 210 -1.24 13.80 -1.73
N ILE A 211 -0.72 12.62 -2.09
CA ILE A 211 0.68 12.21 -1.92
C ILE A 211 1.41 12.41 -3.27
N ASN A 212 2.53 13.07 -3.26
CA ASN A 212 3.47 12.95 -4.38
C ASN A 212 4.17 11.59 -4.26
N SER A 213 3.66 10.61 -4.98
CA SER A 213 4.07 9.22 -4.83
C SER A 213 5.57 9.00 -5.09
N ARG A 214 6.17 9.74 -6.00
CA ARG A 214 7.60 9.62 -6.30
C ARG A 214 8.45 10.15 -5.16
N HIS A 215 8.14 11.35 -4.67
CA HIS A 215 8.86 11.94 -3.54
C HIS A 215 8.65 11.14 -2.25
N TYR A 216 7.44 10.65 -2.03
CA TYR A 216 7.15 9.77 -0.91
C TYR A 216 8.03 8.51 -0.91
N LEU A 217 8.14 7.82 -2.06
CA LEU A 217 8.97 6.62 -2.17
C LEU A 217 10.47 6.92 -1.99
N GLN A 218 10.96 8.05 -2.53
CA GLN A 218 12.33 8.50 -2.33
C GLN A 218 12.60 8.82 -0.85
N ALA A 219 11.68 9.54 -0.20
CA ALA A 219 11.77 9.87 1.22
C ALA A 219 11.69 8.60 2.10
N LEU A 220 10.82 7.65 1.77
CA LEU A 220 10.73 6.37 2.47
C LEU A 220 12.01 5.55 2.35
N PHE A 221 12.61 5.47 1.16
CA PHE A 221 13.90 4.81 0.97
C PHE A 221 14.99 5.47 1.81
N ARG A 222 15.04 6.80 1.82
CA ARG A 222 15.94 7.56 2.68
C ARG A 222 15.74 7.23 4.17
N GLY A 223 14.50 7.12 4.61
CA GLY A 223 14.17 6.64 5.96
C GLY A 223 14.72 5.23 6.24
N CYS A 224 14.68 4.34 5.25
CA CYS A 224 15.31 3.01 5.37
C CYS A 224 16.84 3.10 5.52
N GLU A 225 17.50 3.99 4.78
CA GLU A 225 18.96 4.21 4.91
C GLU A 225 19.35 4.76 6.29
N ILE A 226 18.55 5.70 6.84
CA ILE A 226 18.74 6.23 8.19
C ILE A 226 18.62 5.10 9.22
N LEU A 227 17.53 4.29 9.15
CA LEU A 227 17.33 3.16 10.07
C LEU A 227 18.48 2.15 10.02
N ALA A 228 19.00 1.85 8.82
CA ALA A 228 20.11 0.92 8.67
C ALA A 228 21.39 1.47 9.32
N LYS A 229 21.68 2.77 9.17
CA LYS A 229 22.84 3.43 9.77
C LYS A 229 22.74 3.55 11.29
N GLU A 230 21.62 4.02 11.82
CA GLU A 230 21.40 4.17 13.26
C GLU A 230 21.54 2.85 14.01
N SER A 231 21.02 1.78 13.43
CA SER A 231 21.15 0.44 14.02
C SER A 231 22.58 -0.06 14.05
N SER A 232 23.43 0.37 13.10
CA SER A 232 24.83 -0.04 13.03
C SER A 232 25.76 0.73 13.99
N THR A 233 25.32 1.89 14.49
CA THR A 233 26.14 2.73 15.40
C THR A 233 25.88 2.44 16.87
N LEU A 234 24.72 1.88 17.23
CA LEU A 234 24.27 1.72 18.61
C LEU A 234 24.52 0.32 19.18
N ASP A 235 24.68 -0.70 18.34
CA ASP A 235 24.79 -2.11 18.76
C ASP A 235 25.89 -2.86 17.98
N SER A 236 26.29 -4.02 18.48
CA SER A 236 27.23 -4.94 17.83
C SER A 236 26.69 -5.60 16.55
N SER A 237 25.40 -5.42 16.23
CA SER A 237 24.75 -5.97 15.04
C SER A 237 24.74 -4.95 13.90
N GLN A 238 25.05 -5.42 12.68
CA GLN A 238 25.03 -4.58 11.47
C GLN A 238 23.73 -4.77 10.70
N LYS A 239 23.06 -3.64 10.38
CA LYS A 239 22.02 -3.61 9.37
C LYS A 239 22.55 -2.96 8.09
N GLN A 240 22.47 -3.69 7.00
CA GLN A 240 22.98 -3.23 5.69
C GLN A 240 21.81 -3.14 4.70
N LEU A 241 21.78 -2.04 3.94
CA LEU A 241 20.82 -1.81 2.88
C LEU A 241 21.55 -1.44 1.59
N SER A 242 21.20 -2.10 0.48
CA SER A 242 21.74 -1.80 -0.84
C SER A 242 20.63 -1.77 -1.89
N LEU A 243 20.73 -0.84 -2.84
CA LEU A 243 19.84 -0.76 -4.01
C LEU A 243 20.63 -1.08 -5.27
N HIS A 244 20.21 -2.13 -5.96
CA HIS A 244 20.81 -2.59 -7.21
C HIS A 244 19.89 -2.25 -8.39
N LYS A 245 20.33 -1.37 -9.28
CA LYS A 245 19.64 -1.08 -10.56
C LYS A 245 19.92 -2.21 -11.55
N ARG A 246 19.13 -3.28 -11.44
CA ARG A 246 19.25 -4.49 -12.24
C ARG A 246 17.90 -5.13 -12.50
N SER A 247 17.66 -5.59 -13.73
CA SER A 247 16.50 -6.43 -14.05
C SER A 247 16.66 -7.81 -13.43
N VAL A 248 15.55 -8.37 -13.00
CA VAL A 248 15.45 -9.74 -12.47
C VAL A 248 14.72 -10.58 -13.51
N HIS A 249 15.35 -11.66 -13.98
CA HIS A 249 14.83 -12.51 -15.04
C HIS A 249 14.31 -13.85 -14.53
N ARG A 250 14.88 -14.36 -13.43
CA ARG A 250 14.52 -15.66 -12.81
C ARG A 250 14.70 -15.61 -11.31
N LEU A 251 13.88 -16.33 -10.57
CA LEU A 251 14.02 -16.46 -9.13
C LEU A 251 15.27 -17.28 -8.75
N SER A 252 15.69 -18.21 -9.60
CA SER A 252 16.90 -19.02 -9.39
C SER A 252 18.19 -18.20 -9.31
N GLU A 253 18.20 -16.93 -9.75
CA GLU A 253 19.35 -16.01 -9.60
C GLU A 253 19.69 -15.72 -8.13
N PHE A 254 18.78 -15.98 -7.21
CA PHE A 254 18.90 -15.67 -5.77
C PHE A 254 19.09 -16.90 -4.90
N GLU A 255 19.07 -18.10 -5.51
CA GLU A 255 19.15 -19.35 -4.76
C GLU A 255 20.55 -19.53 -4.16
N GLY A 256 20.60 -19.90 -2.87
CA GLY A 256 21.85 -20.08 -2.13
C GLY A 256 22.54 -18.80 -1.65
N GLU A 257 22.11 -17.63 -2.11
CA GLU A 257 22.65 -16.33 -1.67
C GLU A 257 21.83 -15.68 -0.57
N TYR A 258 20.52 -15.97 -0.50
CA TYR A 258 19.56 -15.33 0.39
C TYR A 258 18.77 -16.35 1.19
N ASP A 259 18.44 -15.99 2.44
CA ASP A 259 17.54 -16.77 3.31
C ASP A 259 16.07 -16.55 2.90
N ALA A 260 15.75 -15.34 2.46
CA ALA A 260 14.43 -14.96 1.97
C ALA A 260 14.49 -14.07 0.74
N VAL A 261 13.60 -14.32 -0.22
CA VAL A 261 13.39 -13.48 -1.41
C VAL A 261 11.94 -13.02 -1.43
N ILE A 262 11.70 -11.72 -1.44
CA ILE A 262 10.38 -11.11 -1.43
C ILE A 262 10.07 -10.48 -2.80
N VAL A 263 9.12 -11.08 -3.52
CA VAL A 263 8.74 -10.67 -4.87
C VAL A 263 7.71 -9.55 -4.81
N CYS A 264 8.15 -8.31 -5.14
CA CYS A 264 7.37 -7.07 -5.11
C CYS A 264 7.32 -6.38 -6.48
N LEU A 265 7.42 -7.14 -7.57
CA LEU A 265 7.61 -6.65 -8.95
C LEU A 265 6.35 -6.04 -9.60
N GLY A 266 5.23 -5.92 -8.86
CA GLY A 266 3.97 -5.40 -9.40
C GLY A 266 3.52 -6.19 -10.65
N ALA A 267 3.22 -5.50 -11.75
CA ALA A 267 2.77 -6.15 -12.98
C ALA A 267 3.87 -6.97 -13.68
N LYS A 268 5.15 -6.69 -13.41
CA LYS A 268 6.28 -7.43 -13.99
C LYS A 268 6.47 -8.82 -13.39
N VAL A 269 5.76 -9.17 -12.32
CA VAL A 269 5.78 -10.52 -11.75
C VAL A 269 5.45 -11.61 -12.79
N ASN A 270 4.61 -11.31 -13.77
CA ASN A 270 4.27 -12.24 -14.86
C ASN A 270 5.40 -12.45 -15.87
N MET A 271 6.48 -11.66 -15.82
CA MET A 271 7.65 -11.83 -16.65
C MET A 271 8.63 -12.88 -16.10
N LEU A 272 8.48 -13.24 -14.81
CA LEU A 272 9.25 -14.32 -14.20
C LEU A 272 8.71 -15.68 -14.69
N PRO A 273 9.55 -16.54 -15.32
CA PRO A 273 9.10 -17.84 -15.83
C PRO A 273 8.44 -18.71 -14.77
N GLU A 274 8.94 -18.64 -13.51
CA GLU A 274 8.44 -19.44 -12.39
C GLU A 274 7.04 -19.03 -11.95
N LEU A 275 6.59 -17.80 -12.26
CA LEU A 275 5.31 -17.23 -11.81
C LEU A 275 4.37 -16.88 -12.97
N SER A 276 4.87 -16.91 -14.20
CA SER A 276 4.09 -16.59 -15.41
C SER A 276 2.86 -17.50 -15.54
N GLY A 277 1.67 -16.88 -15.63
CA GLY A 277 0.39 -17.60 -15.74
C GLY A 277 -0.07 -18.33 -14.47
N ARG A 278 0.70 -18.28 -13.37
CA ARG A 278 0.36 -18.98 -12.11
C ARG A 278 -0.35 -18.10 -11.09
N LEU A 279 -0.28 -16.79 -11.27
CA LEU A 279 -0.91 -15.84 -10.34
C LEU A 279 -2.24 -15.33 -10.91
N PRO A 280 -3.31 -15.21 -10.12
CA PRO A 280 -4.61 -14.71 -10.57
C PRO A 280 -4.60 -13.18 -10.76
N LEU A 281 -3.56 -12.64 -11.38
CA LEU A 281 -3.38 -11.22 -11.64
C LEU A 281 -3.74 -10.85 -13.07
N ARG A 282 -4.38 -9.71 -13.23
CA ARG A 282 -4.63 -9.09 -14.54
C ARG A 282 -3.88 -7.78 -14.61
N THR A 283 -3.44 -7.40 -15.80
CA THR A 283 -2.78 -6.12 -16.01
C THR A 283 -3.79 -5.05 -16.45
N CYS A 284 -3.54 -3.82 -16.02
CA CYS A 284 -4.31 -2.66 -16.46
C CYS A 284 -3.39 -1.44 -16.54
N ARG A 285 -3.17 -0.96 -17.76
CA ARG A 285 -2.41 0.27 -18.00
C ARG A 285 -3.29 1.48 -17.74
N GLY A 286 -2.76 2.49 -17.09
CA GLY A 286 -3.43 3.76 -16.83
C GLY A 286 -2.53 4.92 -17.19
N VAL A 287 -3.05 5.84 -17.99
CA VAL A 287 -2.40 7.09 -18.35
C VAL A 287 -2.90 8.21 -17.45
N ILE A 288 -1.99 9.07 -17.04
CA ILE A 288 -2.24 10.30 -16.29
C ILE A 288 -1.74 11.45 -17.13
N ALA A 289 -2.59 12.45 -17.39
CA ALA A 289 -2.24 13.69 -18.04
C ALA A 289 -1.74 14.71 -17.00
N GLN A 290 -0.71 15.47 -17.36
CA GLN A 290 -0.18 16.59 -16.60
C GLN A 290 -0.67 17.88 -17.22
N LEU A 291 -1.24 18.76 -16.41
CA LEU A 291 -1.81 20.02 -16.83
C LEU A 291 -1.15 21.13 -16.03
N GLU A 292 -0.83 22.23 -16.72
CA GLU A 292 -0.25 23.43 -16.13
C GLU A 292 -1.06 24.66 -16.52
N LEU A 293 -1.06 25.65 -15.65
CA LEU A 293 -1.69 26.93 -15.85
C LEU A 293 -0.60 28.01 -15.94
N HIS A 294 -0.77 28.96 -16.83
CA HIS A 294 0.16 30.10 -16.94
C HIS A 294 0.23 30.87 -15.62
N ASP A 295 1.42 31.37 -15.27
CA ASP A 295 1.67 32.03 -13.99
C ASP A 295 0.90 33.34 -13.79
N ASP A 296 0.51 34.01 -14.88
CA ASP A 296 -0.33 35.21 -14.89
C ASP A 296 -1.79 34.94 -14.61
N MET A 297 -2.22 33.67 -14.66
CA MET A 297 -3.60 33.28 -14.38
C MET A 297 -3.77 32.93 -12.90
N LYS A 298 -5.02 33.15 -12.41
CA LYS A 298 -5.37 32.76 -11.05
C LYS A 298 -5.28 31.25 -10.90
N GLY A 299 -4.29 30.79 -10.15
CA GLY A 299 -4.02 29.39 -9.90
C GLY A 299 -5.14 28.64 -9.13
N TYR A 300 -4.98 27.33 -8.99
CA TYR A 300 -5.87 26.52 -8.17
C TYR A 300 -5.85 27.04 -6.72
N PRO A 301 -7.00 27.08 -6.02
CA PRO A 301 -7.06 27.61 -4.65
C PRO A 301 -6.07 26.91 -3.74
N GLU A 302 -5.34 27.70 -2.94
CA GLU A 302 -4.26 27.18 -2.06
C GLU A 302 -4.75 26.06 -1.11
N ARG A 303 -5.98 26.19 -0.61
CA ARG A 303 -6.63 25.19 0.26
C ARG A 303 -7.64 24.31 -0.47
N GLY A 304 -7.69 24.42 -1.79
CA GLY A 304 -8.62 23.64 -2.60
C GLY A 304 -8.29 22.14 -2.53
N PRO A 305 -9.29 21.28 -2.27
CA PRO A 305 -9.12 19.85 -2.22
C PRO A 305 -8.87 19.25 -3.59
N SER A 306 -8.20 18.09 -3.65
CA SER A 306 -8.24 17.26 -4.86
C SER A 306 -9.66 16.73 -5.11
N ILE A 307 -9.99 16.42 -6.35
CA ILE A 307 -11.32 15.94 -6.74
C ILE A 307 -11.25 14.47 -7.09
N LEU A 308 -12.14 13.66 -6.50
CA LEU A 308 -12.29 12.24 -6.79
C LEU A 308 -13.62 12.01 -7.53
N SER A 309 -13.56 11.84 -8.83
CA SER A 309 -14.71 11.59 -9.72
C SER A 309 -14.35 10.51 -10.76
N ASP A 310 -15.12 10.40 -11.84
CA ASP A 310 -14.86 9.46 -12.95
C ASP A 310 -13.51 9.74 -13.63
N ALA A 311 -13.12 11.01 -13.69
CA ALA A 311 -11.75 11.43 -13.88
C ALA A 311 -11.35 12.24 -12.63
N TRP A 312 -10.33 11.77 -11.89
CA TRP A 312 -9.87 12.48 -10.71
C TRP A 312 -8.88 13.59 -11.07
N ILE A 313 -8.88 14.66 -10.26
CA ILE A 313 -7.94 15.79 -10.34
C ILE A 313 -7.12 15.78 -9.06
N ALA A 314 -5.81 15.57 -9.18
CA ALA A 314 -4.87 15.58 -8.06
C ALA A 314 -4.00 16.85 -8.14
N VAL A 315 -4.09 17.70 -7.12
CA VAL A 315 -3.38 18.98 -7.05
C VAL A 315 -1.90 18.75 -6.77
N GLN A 316 -1.03 19.20 -7.65
CA GLN A 316 0.42 19.12 -7.48
C GLN A 316 1.03 20.46 -7.02
N GLY A 317 0.38 21.56 -7.34
CA GLY A 317 0.76 22.91 -6.99
C GLY A 317 -0.32 23.90 -7.40
N PRO A 318 -0.14 25.20 -7.19
CA PRO A 318 -1.12 26.20 -7.58
C PRO A 318 -1.34 26.24 -9.09
N HIS A 319 -0.31 25.95 -9.88
CA HIS A 319 -0.35 25.96 -11.34
C HIS A 319 -0.08 24.57 -11.96
N SER A 320 -0.16 23.48 -11.19
CA SER A 320 0.10 22.13 -11.68
C SER A 320 -0.93 21.12 -11.15
N LEU A 321 -1.55 20.38 -12.06
CA LEU A 321 -2.55 19.34 -11.78
C LEU A 321 -2.20 18.04 -12.51
N ASN A 322 -2.49 16.91 -11.87
CA ASN A 322 -2.56 15.62 -12.54
C ASN A 322 -4.02 15.24 -12.75
N LEU A 323 -4.35 14.82 -13.97
CA LEU A 323 -5.67 14.36 -14.38
C LEU A 323 -5.63 12.87 -14.73
N GLY A 324 -6.47 12.06 -14.15
CA GLY A 324 -6.43 10.64 -14.43
C GLY A 324 -7.67 9.84 -14.03
N SER A 325 -7.61 8.60 -14.35
CA SER A 325 -6.67 7.87 -15.22
C SER A 325 -7.46 7.00 -16.20
N THR A 326 -6.86 6.73 -17.34
CA THR A 326 -7.45 5.75 -18.26
C THR A 326 -7.36 4.31 -17.70
N TRP A 327 -8.11 3.38 -18.34
CA TRP A 327 -8.17 1.97 -17.93
C TRP A 327 -8.07 1.07 -19.17
N GLU A 328 -6.84 0.73 -19.55
CA GLU A 328 -6.57 -0.22 -20.64
C GLU A 328 -6.29 -1.60 -20.04
N TRP A 329 -7.32 -2.44 -20.03
CA TRP A 329 -7.24 -3.80 -19.51
C TRP A 329 -6.47 -4.74 -20.45
N LYS A 330 -5.77 -5.72 -19.86
CA LYS A 330 -4.95 -6.72 -20.54
C LYS A 330 -3.74 -6.12 -21.28
N SER A 331 -3.42 -4.85 -21.08
CA SER A 331 -2.21 -4.25 -21.63
C SER A 331 -0.96 -4.95 -21.09
N VAL A 332 0.01 -5.15 -21.95
CA VAL A 332 1.35 -5.68 -21.63
C VAL A 332 2.42 -4.60 -21.64
N ASN A 333 2.07 -3.39 -22.08
CA ASN A 333 3.00 -2.27 -22.14
C ASN A 333 3.34 -1.74 -20.75
N SER A 334 4.53 -2.05 -20.27
CA SER A 334 5.05 -1.61 -18.98
C SER A 334 5.86 -0.30 -19.03
N SER A 335 6.06 0.27 -20.22
CA SER A 335 6.80 1.53 -20.40
C SER A 335 6.08 2.68 -19.66
N PRO A 336 6.79 3.51 -18.89
CA PRO A 336 6.24 4.73 -18.32
C PRO A 336 6.02 5.82 -19.36
N ASN A 337 6.69 5.71 -20.52
CA ASN A 337 6.58 6.66 -21.61
C ASN A 337 5.24 6.49 -22.35
N VAL A 338 4.69 7.60 -22.76
CA VAL A 338 3.40 7.69 -23.46
C VAL A 338 3.65 8.35 -24.81
N SER A 339 3.17 7.71 -25.89
CA SER A 339 3.24 8.32 -27.22
C SER A 339 2.29 9.51 -27.34
N SER A 340 2.51 10.39 -28.33
CA SER A 340 1.61 11.52 -28.60
C SER A 340 0.18 11.07 -28.85
N ASP A 341 -0.03 9.97 -29.57
CA ASP A 341 -1.36 9.42 -29.86
C ASP A 341 -2.04 8.86 -28.59
N GLU A 342 -1.30 8.15 -27.75
CA GLU A 342 -1.80 7.63 -26.46
C GLU A 342 -2.14 8.78 -25.53
N ALA A 343 -1.33 9.83 -25.46
CA ALA A 343 -1.57 11.04 -24.67
C ALA A 343 -2.82 11.78 -25.15
N SER A 344 -2.96 11.98 -26.47
CA SER A 344 -4.12 12.63 -27.08
C SER A 344 -5.42 11.88 -26.79
N LYS A 345 -5.41 10.55 -26.93
CA LYS A 345 -6.58 9.70 -26.59
C LYS A 345 -6.92 9.79 -25.10
N ALA A 346 -5.92 9.76 -24.23
CA ALA A 346 -6.13 9.90 -22.80
C ALA A 346 -6.76 11.27 -22.45
N LEU A 347 -6.26 12.34 -23.02
CA LEU A 347 -6.81 13.68 -22.80
C LEU A 347 -8.24 13.80 -23.32
N GLN A 348 -8.53 13.27 -24.53
CA GLN A 348 -9.89 13.24 -25.10
C GLN A 348 -10.87 12.45 -24.22
N GLU A 349 -10.41 11.41 -23.51
CA GLU A 349 -11.24 10.65 -22.57
C GLU A 349 -11.44 11.38 -21.24
N LEU A 350 -10.36 11.93 -20.67
CA LEU A 350 -10.34 12.39 -19.28
C LEU A 350 -10.85 13.84 -19.13
N LEU A 351 -10.48 14.74 -20.05
CA LEU A 351 -10.79 16.17 -19.92
C LEU A 351 -12.32 16.45 -19.93
N PRO A 352 -13.14 15.81 -20.79
CA PRO A 352 -14.59 16.00 -20.72
C PRO A 352 -15.20 15.58 -19.39
N LYS A 353 -14.72 14.44 -18.81
CA LYS A 353 -15.19 13.94 -17.52
C LYS A 353 -14.83 14.88 -16.37
N ALA A 354 -13.61 15.40 -16.37
CA ALA A 354 -13.15 16.34 -15.35
C ALA A 354 -13.86 17.69 -15.45
N SER A 355 -14.04 18.20 -16.66
CA SER A 355 -14.70 19.50 -16.90
C SER A 355 -16.18 19.52 -16.54
N THR A 356 -16.83 18.36 -16.41
CA THR A 356 -18.20 18.24 -15.89
C THR A 356 -18.27 18.68 -14.42
N ILE A 357 -17.21 18.48 -13.66
CA ILE A 357 -17.14 18.79 -12.22
C ILE A 357 -16.35 20.07 -11.96
N TYR A 358 -15.28 20.32 -12.71
CA TYR A 358 -14.44 21.50 -12.58
C TYR A 358 -14.26 22.14 -13.96
N PRO A 359 -15.23 22.96 -14.41
CA PRO A 359 -15.22 23.56 -15.77
C PRO A 359 -13.95 24.35 -16.09
N GLY A 360 -13.37 25.04 -15.08
CA GLY A 360 -12.15 25.83 -15.25
C GLY A 360 -10.91 25.01 -15.64
N ILE A 361 -10.97 23.67 -15.60
CA ILE A 361 -9.85 22.83 -16.06
C ILE A 361 -9.58 22.96 -17.56
N LYS A 362 -10.54 23.49 -18.34
CA LYS A 362 -10.37 23.73 -19.78
C LYS A 362 -9.36 24.83 -20.11
N ASP A 363 -9.07 25.69 -19.14
CA ASP A 363 -8.09 26.77 -19.27
C ASP A 363 -6.65 26.27 -19.02
N TRP A 364 -6.51 25.03 -18.58
CA TRP A 364 -5.24 24.40 -18.28
C TRP A 364 -4.61 23.77 -19.52
N VAL A 365 -3.31 23.98 -19.68
CA VAL A 365 -2.53 23.50 -20.83
C VAL A 365 -1.98 22.10 -20.55
N PHE A 366 -2.13 21.20 -21.50
CA PHE A 366 -1.50 19.88 -21.44
C PHE A 366 0.02 20.00 -21.65
N THR A 367 0.81 19.56 -20.67
CA THR A 367 2.29 19.62 -20.69
C THR A 367 2.94 18.24 -20.81
N GLY A 368 2.21 17.17 -20.52
CA GLY A 368 2.77 15.83 -20.61
C GLY A 368 1.84 14.73 -20.15
N ALA A 369 2.27 13.49 -20.34
CA ALA A 369 1.57 12.33 -19.85
C ALA A 369 2.55 11.27 -19.35
N ARG A 370 2.10 10.48 -18.37
CA ARG A 370 2.83 9.31 -17.85
C ARG A 370 1.89 8.14 -17.73
N ALA A 371 2.42 6.93 -17.85
CA ALA A 371 1.61 5.72 -17.74
C ALA A 371 2.22 4.70 -16.77
N GLY A 372 1.34 3.94 -16.15
CA GLY A 372 1.76 2.86 -15.25
C GLY A 372 0.94 1.59 -15.49
N LEU A 373 1.62 0.44 -15.46
CA LEU A 373 0.99 -0.86 -15.59
C LEU A 373 0.68 -1.42 -14.19
N ARG A 374 -0.61 -1.51 -13.86
CA ARG A 374 -1.11 -2.00 -12.57
C ARG A 374 -1.30 -3.51 -12.59
N ALA A 375 -0.88 -4.19 -11.52
CA ALA A 375 -1.23 -5.57 -11.23
C ALA A 375 -2.56 -5.58 -10.47
N MET A 376 -3.62 -5.98 -11.14
CA MET A 376 -4.98 -6.00 -10.60
C MET A 376 -5.32 -7.38 -10.04
N PRO A 377 -5.58 -7.49 -8.73
CA PRO A 377 -5.98 -8.76 -8.13
C PRO A 377 -7.42 -9.12 -8.51
N PRO A 378 -7.84 -10.38 -8.29
CA PRO A 378 -9.22 -10.78 -8.52
C PRO A 378 -10.19 -10.06 -7.58
N LEU A 379 -11.43 -9.92 -8.03
CA LEU A 379 -12.51 -9.43 -7.18
C LEU A 379 -13.00 -10.58 -6.27
N THR A 380 -13.04 -10.32 -4.97
CA THR A 380 -13.58 -11.21 -3.95
C THR A 380 -14.83 -10.59 -3.31
N THR A 381 -15.49 -11.32 -2.40
CA THR A 381 -16.61 -10.78 -1.60
C THR A 381 -16.20 -9.59 -0.71
N LEU A 382 -14.92 -9.51 -0.36
CA LEU A 382 -14.33 -8.42 0.43
C LEU A 382 -13.75 -7.28 -0.42
N GLY A 383 -13.84 -7.40 -1.74
CA GLY A 383 -13.25 -6.49 -2.72
C GLY A 383 -11.99 -7.07 -3.39
N SER A 384 -11.25 -6.21 -4.07
CA SER A 384 -9.98 -6.61 -4.72
C SER A 384 -8.85 -6.51 -3.69
N LEU A 385 -8.47 -7.66 -3.13
CA LEU A 385 -7.42 -7.75 -2.11
C LEU A 385 -6.07 -8.09 -2.74
N PRO A 386 -4.97 -7.50 -2.26
CA PRO A 386 -3.61 -7.89 -2.66
C PRO A 386 -3.31 -9.37 -2.38
N LEU A 387 -2.29 -9.89 -3.06
CA LEU A 387 -1.83 -11.26 -2.91
C LEU A 387 -0.57 -11.25 -2.04
N LEU A 388 -0.65 -11.93 -0.90
CA LEU A 388 0.49 -12.12 0.00
C LEU A 388 0.67 -13.63 0.28
N GLY A 389 1.90 -14.01 0.63
CA GLY A 389 2.20 -15.35 1.14
C GLY A 389 3.50 -15.95 0.63
N CYS A 390 3.87 -17.08 1.20
CA CYS A 390 4.99 -17.90 0.75
C CYS A 390 4.64 -18.58 -0.58
N ILE A 391 5.52 -18.58 -1.56
CA ILE A 391 5.26 -19.12 -2.90
C ILE A 391 6.12 -20.35 -3.25
N ASN A 392 6.82 -20.95 -2.28
CA ASN A 392 7.61 -22.14 -2.54
C ASN A 392 6.78 -23.28 -3.14
N ASP A 393 5.54 -23.47 -2.69
CA ASP A 393 4.62 -24.48 -3.25
C ASP A 393 4.20 -24.17 -4.71
N VAL A 394 4.19 -22.90 -5.06
CA VAL A 394 3.82 -22.43 -6.41
C VAL A 394 4.98 -22.63 -7.40
N ILE A 395 6.22 -22.36 -6.96
CA ILE A 395 7.42 -22.40 -7.82
C ILE A 395 8.13 -23.76 -7.83
N GLY A 396 7.80 -24.65 -6.87
CA GLY A 396 8.40 -25.98 -6.71
C GLY A 396 9.00 -26.18 -5.31
N ARG A 397 9.07 -27.43 -4.84
CA ARG A 397 9.29 -27.74 -3.40
C ARG A 397 10.74 -27.79 -2.93
N ASN A 398 11.73 -27.75 -3.80
CA ASN A 398 13.13 -28.07 -3.45
C ASN A 398 14.03 -26.85 -3.26
N HIS A 399 13.47 -25.69 -2.86
CA HIS A 399 14.28 -24.50 -2.65
C HIS A 399 14.74 -24.39 -1.19
N ILE A 400 16.03 -24.14 -0.98
CA ILE A 400 16.62 -23.85 0.34
C ILE A 400 16.13 -22.46 0.82
N CYS A 401 16.03 -21.51 -0.10
CA CYS A 401 15.54 -20.15 0.15
C CYS A 401 14.01 -20.12 0.27
N LYS A 402 13.47 -19.26 1.14
CA LYS A 402 12.02 -18.98 1.19
C LYS A 402 11.65 -17.82 0.29
N TYR A 403 10.76 -18.09 -0.65
CA TYR A 403 10.22 -17.11 -1.57
C TYR A 403 8.85 -16.63 -1.11
N TRP A 404 8.68 -15.31 -1.09
CA TRP A 404 7.47 -14.63 -0.65
C TRP A 404 6.93 -13.76 -1.76
N LEU A 405 5.62 -13.63 -1.85
CA LEU A 405 4.94 -12.73 -2.79
C LEU A 405 4.23 -11.62 -2.04
N PHE A 406 4.45 -10.39 -2.47
CA PHE A 406 3.62 -9.24 -2.15
C PHE A 406 3.27 -8.49 -3.43
N GLY A 407 2.10 -8.78 -4.00
CA GLY A 407 1.67 -8.28 -5.30
C GLY A 407 0.19 -7.92 -5.33
N GLY A 408 -0.28 -7.48 -6.51
CA GLY A 408 -1.70 -7.21 -6.72
C GLY A 408 -2.25 -5.99 -5.98
N LEU A 409 -1.46 -4.95 -5.73
CA LEU A 409 -1.90 -3.73 -5.07
C LEU A 409 -2.97 -2.94 -5.87
N GLY A 410 -3.08 -3.18 -7.17
CA GLY A 410 -4.09 -2.60 -8.05
C GLY A 410 -4.13 -1.08 -8.02
N SER A 411 -5.31 -0.52 -7.79
CA SER A 411 -5.52 0.93 -7.66
C SER A 411 -5.46 1.44 -6.21
N ARG A 412 -5.10 0.57 -5.24
CA ARG A 412 -5.16 0.87 -3.80
C ARG A 412 -3.80 0.75 -3.11
N GLY A 413 -2.72 0.82 -3.88
CA GLY A 413 -1.36 0.65 -3.37
C GLY A 413 -1.01 1.58 -2.22
N LEU A 414 -1.36 2.87 -2.32
CA LEU A 414 -1.13 3.85 -1.26
C LEU A 414 -1.81 3.52 0.08
N LEU A 415 -2.98 2.88 0.06
CA LEU A 415 -3.67 2.51 1.29
C LEU A 415 -3.10 1.21 1.89
N TYR A 416 -2.90 0.20 1.03
CA TYR A 416 -2.60 -1.15 1.52
C TYR A 416 -1.13 -1.38 1.84
N HIS A 417 -0.19 -0.68 1.17
CA HIS A 417 1.23 -1.04 1.22
C HIS A 417 1.82 -1.03 2.62
N ALA A 418 1.47 -0.04 3.46
CA ALA A 418 2.11 0.14 4.76
C ALA A 418 1.81 -1.03 5.70
N TRP A 419 0.52 -1.32 5.93
CA TRP A 419 0.13 -2.42 6.82
C TRP A 419 0.48 -3.80 6.25
N LEU A 420 0.29 -4.01 4.95
CA LEU A 420 0.64 -5.30 4.33
C LEU A 420 2.16 -5.52 4.27
N GLY A 421 2.95 -4.46 4.13
CA GLY A 421 4.40 -4.50 4.28
C GLY A 421 4.84 -4.90 5.69
N ASN A 422 4.12 -4.41 6.70
CA ASN A 422 4.29 -4.79 8.09
C ASN A 422 4.05 -6.31 8.28
N LEU A 423 2.91 -6.83 7.82
CA LEU A 423 2.59 -8.25 7.90
C LEU A 423 3.60 -9.12 7.14
N MET A 424 4.03 -8.69 5.96
CA MET A 424 5.04 -9.41 5.17
C MET A 424 6.38 -9.45 5.90
N ALA A 425 6.83 -8.35 6.49
CA ALA A 425 8.07 -8.32 7.26
C ALA A 425 8.02 -9.25 8.47
N GLN A 426 6.89 -9.27 9.20
CA GLN A 426 6.68 -10.21 10.32
C GLN A 426 6.73 -11.66 9.85
N ALA A 427 6.06 -11.99 8.74
CA ALA A 427 6.05 -13.33 8.18
C ALA A 427 7.45 -13.79 7.75
N VAL A 428 8.23 -12.91 7.14
CA VAL A 428 9.61 -13.17 6.71
C VAL A 428 10.54 -13.38 7.91
N LEU A 429 10.51 -12.49 8.90
CA LEU A 429 11.37 -12.57 10.08
C LEU A 429 11.06 -13.78 10.97
N SER A 430 9.80 -14.20 11.04
CA SER A 430 9.38 -15.38 11.81
C SER A 430 9.38 -16.68 10.99
N PHE A 431 9.59 -16.62 9.67
CA PHE A 431 9.38 -17.73 8.73
C PHE A 431 7.98 -18.37 8.84
N ASN A 432 7.01 -17.59 9.31
CA ASN A 432 5.65 -18.04 9.57
C ASN A 432 4.63 -17.29 8.70
N GLU A 433 4.00 -18.00 7.77
CA GLU A 433 2.96 -17.44 6.88
C GLU A 433 1.63 -17.17 7.60
N GLU A 434 1.37 -17.83 8.73
CA GLU A 434 0.10 -17.67 9.47
C GLU A 434 -0.10 -16.29 10.07
N VAL A 435 0.95 -15.47 10.14
CA VAL A 435 0.88 -14.04 10.50
C VAL A 435 0.04 -13.26 9.47
N ILE A 436 0.03 -13.71 8.21
CA ILE A 436 -0.72 -13.08 7.13
C ILE A 436 -2.17 -13.57 7.17
N PRO A 437 -3.17 -12.67 7.21
CA PRO A 437 -4.59 -13.05 7.15
C PRO A 437 -4.92 -14.01 6.01
N SER A 438 -5.79 -14.96 6.27
CA SER A 438 -6.18 -16.00 5.31
C SER A 438 -6.76 -15.44 4.01
N GLU A 439 -7.45 -14.30 4.07
CA GLU A 439 -8.06 -13.60 2.95
C GLU A 439 -7.01 -13.17 1.91
N LEU A 440 -5.82 -12.77 2.37
CA LEU A 440 -4.69 -12.38 1.53
C LEU A 440 -3.93 -13.59 0.95
N ARG A 441 -4.12 -14.77 1.53
CA ARG A 441 -3.51 -16.05 1.11
C ARG A 441 -4.46 -16.92 0.28
N SER A 442 -5.76 -16.61 0.29
CA SER A 442 -6.82 -17.41 -0.35
C SER A 442 -6.66 -17.59 -1.86
N TRP A 443 -5.89 -16.72 -2.52
CA TRP A 443 -5.57 -16.84 -3.94
C TRP A 443 -4.84 -18.14 -4.32
N LYS A 444 -4.16 -18.81 -3.37
CA LYS A 444 -3.46 -20.08 -3.57
C LYS A 444 -4.41 -21.25 -3.78
N ALA A 445 -5.61 -21.18 -3.18
CA ALA A 445 -6.65 -22.22 -3.30
C ALA A 445 -7.45 -22.11 -4.59
N THR A 446 -7.30 -21.01 -5.34
CA THR A 446 -7.98 -20.82 -6.62
C THR A 446 -7.15 -21.50 -7.70
N GLU A 447 -7.61 -22.66 -8.19
CA GLU A 447 -7.02 -23.25 -9.40
C GLU A 447 -6.93 -22.19 -10.50
N PRO A 448 -5.78 -22.07 -11.19
CA PRO A 448 -5.70 -21.20 -12.36
C PRO A 448 -6.78 -21.67 -13.34
N LYS A 449 -7.84 -20.88 -13.50
CA LYS A 449 -8.82 -21.14 -14.54
C LYS A 449 -8.07 -21.11 -15.85
N CYS A 450 -7.87 -22.30 -16.41
CA CYS A 450 -7.39 -22.47 -17.77
C CYS A 450 -8.26 -21.53 -18.63
N ASN A 451 -7.66 -20.48 -19.20
CA ASN A 451 -8.34 -19.57 -20.10
C ASN A 451 -8.80 -20.38 -21.30
N VAL A 452 -10.02 -20.89 -21.24
CA VAL A 452 -10.73 -21.29 -22.45
C VAL A 452 -10.99 -19.98 -23.17
N LEU A 453 -10.27 -19.81 -24.27
CA LEU A 453 -10.49 -18.78 -25.28
C LEU A 453 -11.97 -18.80 -25.71
N PHE A 454 -12.69 -17.73 -25.44
CA PHE A 454 -13.86 -17.30 -26.20
C PHE A 454 -13.68 -15.84 -26.61
#